data_5bfe562b6083d460057a6a88450b49cc
#
_entry.id   5bfe562b6083d460057a6a88450b49cc
#
_cell.length_a   1.000
_cell.length_b   1.000
_cell.length_c   1.000
_cell.angle_alpha   90.00
_cell.angle_beta   90.00
_cell.angle_gamma   90.00
#
_symmetry.space_group_name_H-M   'P 1'
#
loop_
_entity.id
_entity.type
_entity.pdbx_description
1 polymer ?
#
loop_
_entity_poly.entity_id
_entity_poly.type
_entity_poly.pdbx_seq_one_letter_code
_entity_poly.pdbx_strand_id
1 'polypeptide(L)'
;MGEEVCYLHPQTPAVARCTDCAKPICEVCLKRVNTKPYCEACAANHHEQSPFLAFLFALLVPGMGQVYNGDWQKGLVIFLTGWLFVPWIYGIVDAVTVANEIRNGVRESATVPPGYLLLALKFGIVPFACIYFGGVFALFAALVGLAKLLLQLG
;
A
#
# COMPACT_ATOMS: atom_id res chain seq x y z
N MET A 1 -12.09 41.94 -6.01
CA MET A 1 -12.06 40.53 -5.60
C MET A 1 -11.65 40.56 -4.15
N GLY A 2 -12.54 40.26 -3.20
CA GLY A 2 -12.20 40.23 -1.77
C GLY A 2 -11.21 39.12 -1.50
N GLU A 3 -10.11 39.44 -0.85
CA GLU A 3 -9.15 38.43 -0.39
C GLU A 3 -9.87 37.51 0.61
N GLU A 4 -9.92 36.24 0.29
CA GLU A 4 -10.49 35.27 1.22
C GLU A 4 -9.62 35.16 2.45
N VAL A 5 -10.23 35.20 3.63
CA VAL A 5 -9.53 35.07 4.90
C VAL A 5 -9.64 33.64 5.45
N CYS A 6 -8.68 33.23 6.26
CA CYS A 6 -8.67 31.93 6.89
C CYS A 6 -9.90 31.71 7.79
N TYR A 7 -10.50 30.54 7.73
CA TYR A 7 -11.70 30.21 8.52
C TYR A 7 -11.50 30.25 10.05
N LEU A 8 -10.25 30.09 10.52
CA LEU A 8 -9.88 30.20 11.97
C LEU A 8 -9.23 31.56 12.31
N HIS A 9 -8.60 32.22 11.32
CA HIS A 9 -7.84 33.44 11.53
C HIS A 9 -8.38 34.56 10.61
N PRO A 10 -9.43 35.27 11.03
CA PRO A 10 -10.14 36.27 10.19
C PRO A 10 -9.27 37.40 9.69
N GLN A 11 -8.11 37.65 10.32
CA GLN A 11 -7.17 38.72 9.96
C GLN A 11 -6.02 38.24 9.07
N THR A 12 -5.99 36.93 8.72
CA THR A 12 -4.90 36.33 7.94
C THR A 12 -5.45 35.88 6.58
N PRO A 13 -4.81 36.28 5.47
CA PRO A 13 -5.23 35.84 4.14
C PRO A 13 -5.11 34.35 4.00
N ALA A 14 -6.05 33.74 3.28
CA ALA A 14 -6.01 32.33 2.95
C ALA A 14 -5.02 32.10 1.81
N VAL A 15 -4.15 31.08 1.95
CA VAL A 15 -3.19 30.67 0.93
C VAL A 15 -3.65 29.45 0.13
N ALA A 16 -4.65 28.71 0.64
CA ALA A 16 -5.21 27.53 -0.02
C ALA A 16 -6.63 27.26 0.47
N ARG A 17 -7.32 26.35 -0.20
CA ARG A 17 -8.57 25.76 0.26
C ARG A 17 -8.36 24.28 0.63
N CYS A 18 -8.99 23.84 1.72
CA CYS A 18 -8.97 22.43 2.13
C CYS A 18 -9.59 21.57 1.04
N THR A 19 -8.93 20.48 0.68
CA THR A 19 -9.39 19.55 -0.38
C THR A 19 -10.71 18.87 -0.03
N ASP A 20 -10.97 18.58 1.26
CA ASP A 20 -12.18 17.87 1.69
C ASP A 20 -13.37 18.81 1.96
N CYS A 21 -13.15 19.83 2.81
CA CYS A 21 -14.22 20.70 3.29
C CYS A 21 -14.29 22.06 2.60
N ALA A 22 -13.39 22.32 1.63
CA ALA A 22 -13.27 23.56 0.86
C ALA A 22 -13.09 24.85 1.68
N LYS A 23 -12.85 24.77 3.00
CA LYS A 23 -12.61 25.94 3.86
C LYS A 23 -11.32 26.63 3.47
N PRO A 24 -11.30 27.99 3.43
CA PRO A 24 -10.08 28.74 3.19
C PRO A 24 -9.14 28.64 4.40
N ILE A 25 -7.86 28.33 4.14
CA ILE A 25 -6.83 28.08 5.16
C ILE A 25 -5.59 28.94 4.93
N CYS A 26 -5.06 29.53 6.00
CA CYS A 26 -3.79 30.27 5.97
C CYS A 26 -2.60 29.30 6.09
N GLU A 27 -1.40 29.84 5.98
CA GLU A 27 -0.15 29.04 6.01
C GLU A 27 0.03 28.27 7.33
N VAL A 28 -0.40 28.83 8.45
CA VAL A 28 -0.34 28.20 9.78
C VAL A 28 -1.30 27.00 9.91
N CYS A 29 -2.50 27.12 9.31
CA CYS A 29 -3.53 26.06 9.32
C CYS A 29 -3.34 25.01 8.22
N LEU A 30 -2.42 25.26 7.28
CA LEU A 30 -2.17 24.40 6.14
C LEU A 30 -1.38 23.16 6.56
N LYS A 31 -2.01 21.99 6.39
CA LYS A 31 -1.33 20.69 6.43
C LYS A 31 -1.31 20.09 5.02
N ARG A 32 -0.15 19.57 4.61
CA ARG A 32 -0.02 18.90 3.32
C ARG A 32 0.08 17.39 3.54
N VAL A 33 -0.81 16.65 2.91
CA VAL A 33 -0.78 15.19 2.88
C VAL A 33 -0.81 14.74 1.43
N ASN A 34 0.17 13.99 0.99
CA ASN A 34 0.33 13.56 -0.42
C ASN A 34 0.23 14.76 -1.39
N THR A 35 0.91 15.87 -1.06
CA THR A 35 0.93 17.16 -1.79
C THR A 35 -0.36 17.98 -1.79
N LYS A 36 -1.50 17.41 -1.37
CA LYS A 36 -2.79 18.11 -1.30
C LYS A 36 -2.93 18.94 -0.02
N PRO A 37 -3.57 20.14 -0.08
CA PRO A 37 -3.79 21.00 1.09
C PRO A 37 -5.00 20.52 1.90
N TYR A 38 -4.84 20.43 3.21
CA TYR A 38 -5.90 20.09 4.17
C TYR A 38 -5.89 21.03 5.37
N CYS A 39 -7.06 21.25 5.98
CA CYS A 39 -7.13 21.84 7.31
C CYS A 39 -6.73 20.77 8.36
N GLU A 40 -6.40 21.18 9.57
CA GLU A 40 -5.91 20.29 10.62
C GLU A 40 -6.89 19.14 10.92
N ALA A 41 -8.19 19.43 11.00
CA ALA A 41 -9.23 18.44 11.25
C ALA A 41 -9.35 17.41 10.13
N CYS A 42 -9.25 17.83 8.86
CA CYS A 42 -9.33 16.90 7.72
C CYS A 42 -8.02 16.13 7.55
N ALA A 43 -6.87 16.76 7.79
CA ALA A 43 -5.56 16.11 7.69
C ALA A 43 -5.43 14.90 8.64
N ALA A 44 -6.08 14.94 9.80
CA ALA A 44 -6.09 13.82 10.75
C ALA A 44 -6.72 12.53 10.20
N ASN A 45 -7.57 12.64 9.17
CA ASN A 45 -8.23 11.49 8.52
C ASN A 45 -7.43 10.94 7.32
N HIS A 46 -6.35 11.61 6.94
CA HIS A 46 -5.51 11.21 5.82
C HIS A 46 -4.13 10.77 6.30
N HIS A 47 -3.62 9.70 5.70
CA HIS A 47 -2.27 9.21 5.96
C HIS A 47 -1.36 9.51 4.76
N GLU A 48 -0.15 9.95 5.04
CA GLU A 48 0.87 10.11 4.02
C GLU A 48 1.31 8.72 3.51
N GLN A 49 1.25 8.53 2.20
CA GLN A 49 1.68 7.26 1.58
C GLN A 49 3.21 7.18 1.59
N SER A 50 3.71 6.09 2.17
CA SER A 50 5.14 5.82 2.24
C SER A 50 5.52 4.71 1.23
N PRO A 51 6.35 5.04 0.21
CA PRO A 51 6.85 4.03 -0.72
C PRO A 51 7.67 2.94 -0.03
N PHE A 52 8.34 3.28 1.07
CA PHE A 52 9.09 2.31 1.87
C PHE A 52 8.16 1.30 2.56
N LEU A 53 7.05 1.75 3.13
CA LEU A 53 6.05 0.84 3.71
C LEU A 53 5.39 -0.02 2.64
N ALA A 54 5.08 0.55 1.46
CA ALA A 54 4.55 -0.21 0.33
C ALA A 54 5.52 -1.33 -0.10
N PHE A 55 6.82 -1.02 -0.19
CA PHE A 55 7.88 -1.99 -0.45
C PHE A 55 7.92 -3.09 0.61
N LEU A 56 7.96 -2.70 1.89
CA LEU A 56 8.05 -3.65 3.01
C LEU A 56 6.85 -4.61 3.03
N PHE A 57 5.63 -4.09 2.86
CA PHE A 57 4.43 -4.93 2.80
C PHE A 57 4.42 -5.85 1.59
N ALA A 58 4.83 -5.38 0.41
CA ALA A 58 4.91 -6.20 -0.80
C ALA A 58 6.00 -7.28 -0.70
N LEU A 59 7.10 -7.01 0.02
CA LEU A 59 8.18 -7.96 0.26
C LEU A 59 7.75 -9.05 1.24
N LEU A 60 7.06 -8.70 2.32
CA LEU A 60 6.63 -9.64 3.37
C LEU A 60 5.51 -10.57 2.88
N VAL A 61 4.54 -10.02 2.14
CA VAL A 61 3.41 -10.79 1.61
C VAL A 61 3.10 -10.31 0.21
N PRO A 62 3.16 -11.17 -0.82
CA PRO A 62 2.79 -10.80 -2.18
C PRO A 62 1.41 -10.13 -2.22
N GLY A 63 1.30 -9.00 -2.89
CA GLY A 63 0.05 -8.25 -3.01
C GLY A 63 -0.29 -7.29 -1.86
N MET A 64 0.37 -7.38 -0.70
CA MET A 64 0.07 -6.48 0.43
C MET A 64 0.44 -5.03 0.18
N GLY A 65 1.46 -4.76 -0.62
CA GLY A 65 1.81 -3.40 -1.03
C GLY A 65 0.70 -2.73 -1.84
N GLN A 66 -0.01 -3.50 -2.70
CA GLN A 66 -1.17 -3.02 -3.46
C GLN A 66 -2.35 -2.75 -2.54
N VAL A 67 -2.61 -3.64 -1.57
CA VAL A 67 -3.65 -3.42 -0.55
C VAL A 67 -3.36 -2.16 0.26
N TYR A 68 -2.10 -1.92 0.63
CA TYR A 68 -1.68 -0.69 1.30
C TYR A 68 -1.95 0.57 0.45
N ASN A 69 -1.77 0.48 -0.86
CA ASN A 69 -2.07 1.56 -1.81
C ASN A 69 -3.58 1.72 -2.12
N GLY A 70 -4.44 0.84 -1.58
CA GLY A 70 -5.89 0.86 -1.78
C GLY A 70 -6.39 0.00 -2.95
N ASP A 71 -5.51 -0.73 -3.64
CA ASP A 71 -5.85 -1.59 -4.77
C ASP A 71 -5.92 -3.06 -4.34
N TRP A 72 -6.97 -3.40 -3.58
CA TRP A 72 -7.15 -4.73 -3.01
C TRP A 72 -7.34 -5.84 -4.06
N GLN A 73 -7.98 -5.52 -5.21
CA GLN A 73 -8.22 -6.49 -6.29
C GLN A 73 -6.90 -6.94 -6.91
N LYS A 74 -6.05 -5.98 -7.25
CA LYS A 74 -4.71 -6.24 -7.77
C LYS A 74 -3.84 -6.97 -6.73
N GLY A 75 -3.95 -6.57 -5.47
CA GLY A 75 -3.30 -7.26 -4.36
C GLY A 75 -3.68 -8.73 -4.26
N LEU A 76 -4.96 -9.06 -4.40
CA LEU A 76 -5.44 -10.43 -4.37
C LEU A 76 -4.90 -11.27 -5.55
N VAL A 77 -4.90 -10.71 -6.77
CA VAL A 77 -4.35 -11.40 -7.95
C VAL A 77 -2.86 -11.70 -7.75
N ILE A 78 -2.08 -10.72 -7.28
CA ILE A 78 -0.65 -10.91 -7.01
C ILE A 78 -0.43 -11.91 -5.87
N PHE A 79 -1.27 -11.92 -4.84
CA PHE A 79 -1.22 -12.90 -3.76
C PHE A 79 -1.41 -14.33 -4.28
N LEU A 80 -2.44 -14.55 -5.09
CA LEU A 80 -2.74 -15.87 -5.64
C LEU A 80 -1.71 -16.38 -6.66
N THR A 81 -1.05 -15.48 -7.38
CA THR A 81 -0.06 -15.81 -8.42
C THR A 81 1.40 -15.63 -7.95
N GLY A 82 1.61 -15.04 -6.79
CA GLY A 82 2.94 -14.69 -6.26
C GLY A 82 3.89 -15.87 -6.07
N TRP A 83 3.36 -17.09 -5.92
CA TRP A 83 4.15 -18.32 -5.85
C TRP A 83 4.97 -18.61 -7.13
N LEU A 84 4.63 -17.98 -8.27
CA LEU A 84 5.41 -18.02 -9.51
C LEU A 84 6.64 -17.08 -9.49
N PHE A 85 6.91 -16.37 -8.41
CA PHE A 85 7.96 -15.36 -8.22
C PHE A 85 7.86 -14.13 -9.15
N VAL A 86 7.61 -14.30 -10.44
CA VAL A 86 7.52 -13.18 -11.40
C VAL A 86 6.41 -12.19 -11.05
N PRO A 87 5.16 -12.61 -10.78
CA PRO A 87 4.12 -11.69 -10.29
C PRO A 87 4.46 -11.05 -8.95
N TRP A 88 5.19 -11.73 -8.08
CA TRP A 88 5.63 -11.17 -6.80
C TRP A 88 6.63 -10.04 -7.00
N ILE A 89 7.69 -10.26 -7.78
CA ILE A 89 8.69 -9.23 -8.10
C ILE A 89 8.02 -8.03 -8.78
N TYR A 90 7.15 -8.29 -9.77
CA TYR A 90 6.33 -7.25 -10.39
C TYR A 90 5.52 -6.48 -9.34
N GLY A 91 4.87 -7.18 -8.41
CA GLY A 91 4.08 -6.59 -7.34
C GLY A 91 4.88 -5.65 -6.44
N ILE A 92 6.13 -5.98 -6.12
CA ILE A 92 7.01 -5.11 -5.32
C ILE A 92 7.29 -3.81 -6.07
N VAL A 93 7.71 -3.89 -7.34
CA VAL A 93 8.02 -2.70 -8.16
C VAL A 93 6.78 -1.83 -8.35
N ASP A 94 5.65 -2.44 -8.68
CA ASP A 94 4.38 -1.76 -8.88
C ASP A 94 3.89 -1.07 -7.60
N ALA A 95 3.96 -1.73 -6.44
CA ALA A 95 3.54 -1.15 -5.17
C ALA A 95 4.32 0.11 -4.81
N VAL A 96 5.64 0.10 -5.02
CA VAL A 96 6.51 1.27 -4.79
C VAL A 96 6.19 2.40 -5.76
N THR A 97 6.01 2.08 -7.04
CA THR A 97 5.69 3.06 -8.09
C THR A 97 4.35 3.75 -7.78
N VAL A 98 3.31 2.97 -7.50
CA VAL A 98 1.98 3.49 -7.16
C VAL A 98 2.02 4.33 -5.87
N ALA A 99 2.75 3.90 -4.85
CA ALA A 99 2.90 4.69 -3.62
C ALA A 99 3.60 6.03 -3.87
N ASN A 100 4.59 6.08 -4.76
CA ASN A 100 5.22 7.33 -5.20
C ASN A 100 4.25 8.23 -5.97
N GLU A 101 3.45 7.68 -6.87
CA GLU A 101 2.43 8.43 -7.62
C GLU A 101 1.40 9.05 -6.68
N ILE A 102 0.92 8.28 -5.68
CA ILE A 102 -0.02 8.76 -4.67
C ILE A 102 0.63 9.88 -3.83
N ARG A 103 1.83 9.66 -3.35
CA ARG A 103 2.56 10.64 -2.55
C ARG A 103 2.79 11.95 -3.30
N ASN A 104 3.07 11.87 -4.60
CA ASN A 104 3.28 13.04 -5.46
C ASN A 104 1.95 13.66 -5.98
N GLY A 105 0.80 13.14 -5.58
CA GLY A 105 -0.51 13.65 -5.95
C GLY A 105 -0.94 13.36 -7.38
N VAL A 106 -0.21 12.49 -8.09
CA VAL A 106 -0.53 12.06 -9.47
C VAL A 106 -1.70 11.09 -9.48
N ARG A 107 -1.80 10.24 -8.45
CA ARG A 107 -2.86 9.25 -8.30
C ARG A 107 -3.60 9.43 -6.98
N GLU A 108 -4.90 9.18 -6.98
CA GLU A 108 -5.69 9.15 -5.75
C GLU A 108 -5.56 7.78 -5.06
N SER A 109 -5.35 7.79 -3.73
CA SER A 109 -5.43 6.57 -2.95
C SER A 109 -6.87 6.30 -2.55
N ALA A 110 -7.35 5.07 -2.70
CA ALA A 110 -8.50 4.63 -1.94
C ALA A 110 -8.05 4.50 -0.47
N THR A 111 -8.73 5.21 0.45
CA THR A 111 -8.42 5.13 1.88
C THR A 111 -8.77 3.74 2.40
N VAL A 112 -7.74 2.93 2.68
CA VAL A 112 -7.93 1.65 3.37
C VAL A 112 -7.86 1.91 4.87
N PRO A 113 -8.94 1.65 5.63
CA PRO A 113 -8.90 1.80 7.07
C PRO A 113 -7.78 0.94 7.69
N PRO A 114 -6.99 1.46 8.66
CA PRO A 114 -5.83 0.75 9.21
C PRO A 114 -6.18 -0.62 9.82
N GLY A 115 -7.42 -0.80 10.29
CA GLY A 115 -7.91 -2.10 10.76
C GLY A 115 -7.95 -3.18 9.69
N TYR A 116 -8.30 -2.84 8.45
CA TYR A 116 -8.29 -3.79 7.33
C TYR A 116 -6.89 -4.18 6.91
N LEU A 117 -5.93 -3.25 6.98
CA LEU A 117 -4.53 -3.55 6.68
C LEU A 117 -3.94 -4.55 7.70
N LEU A 118 -4.21 -4.36 8.99
CA LEU A 118 -3.81 -5.29 10.04
C LEU A 118 -4.48 -6.65 9.88
N LEU A 119 -5.77 -6.67 9.52
CA LEU A 119 -6.51 -7.90 9.27
C LEU A 119 -5.93 -8.65 8.07
N ALA A 120 -5.70 -7.97 6.94
CA ALA A 120 -5.10 -8.53 5.74
C ALA A 120 -3.68 -9.06 6.00
N LEU A 121 -2.88 -8.35 6.79
CA LEU A 121 -1.56 -8.80 7.20
C LEU A 121 -1.65 -10.09 8.04
N LYS A 122 -2.52 -10.11 9.05
CA LYS A 122 -2.71 -11.25 9.95
C LYS A 122 -3.23 -12.49 9.20
N PHE A 123 -4.24 -12.33 8.34
CA PHE A 123 -4.82 -13.43 7.57
C PHE A 123 -4.05 -13.75 6.29
N GLY A 124 -3.20 -12.86 5.79
CA GLY A 124 -2.32 -13.07 4.64
C GLY A 124 -1.05 -13.82 4.99
N ILE A 125 -0.40 -13.51 6.12
CA ILE A 125 0.89 -14.11 6.51
C ILE A 125 0.77 -15.62 6.72
N VAL A 126 -0.27 -16.08 7.42
CA VAL A 126 -0.41 -17.52 7.75
C VAL A 126 -0.61 -18.37 6.50
N PRO A 127 -1.63 -18.11 5.63
CA PRO A 127 -1.78 -18.91 4.40
C PRO A 127 -0.59 -18.72 3.44
N PHE A 128 0.02 -17.55 3.36
CA PHE A 128 1.22 -17.33 2.57
C PHE A 128 2.37 -18.22 3.06
N ALA A 129 2.65 -18.24 4.36
CA ALA A 129 3.67 -19.09 4.94
C ALA A 129 3.38 -20.58 4.68
N CYS A 130 2.13 -21.03 4.87
CA CYS A 130 1.74 -22.41 4.61
C CYS A 130 1.90 -22.79 3.13
N ILE A 131 1.49 -21.95 2.20
CA ILE A 131 1.57 -22.22 0.75
C ILE A 131 3.03 -22.22 0.29
N TYR A 132 3.81 -21.21 0.70
CA TYR A 132 5.21 -21.09 0.27
C TYR A 132 6.11 -22.15 0.90
N PHE A 133 6.11 -22.28 2.21
CA PHE A 133 6.96 -23.26 2.89
C PHE A 133 6.47 -24.69 2.67
N GLY A 134 5.16 -24.93 2.69
CA GLY A 134 4.58 -26.23 2.40
C GLY A 134 4.79 -26.65 0.96
N GLY A 135 4.58 -25.76 -0.01
CA GLY A 135 4.79 -26.01 -1.43
C GLY A 135 6.26 -26.27 -1.79
N VAL A 136 7.17 -25.45 -1.26
CA VAL A 136 8.62 -25.64 -1.44
C VAL A 136 9.09 -26.95 -0.82
N PHE A 137 8.60 -27.29 0.37
CA PHE A 137 8.93 -28.55 1.04
C PHE A 137 8.41 -29.75 0.26
N ALA A 138 7.16 -29.69 -0.23
CA ALA A 138 6.57 -30.76 -1.05
C ALA A 138 7.34 -30.95 -2.37
N LEU A 139 7.73 -29.87 -3.04
CA LEU A 139 8.54 -29.93 -4.26
C LEU A 139 9.92 -30.55 -3.98
N PHE A 140 10.58 -30.15 -2.91
CA PHE A 140 11.86 -30.72 -2.51
C PHE A 140 11.75 -32.23 -2.21
N ALA A 141 10.73 -32.65 -1.46
CA ALA A 141 10.46 -34.05 -1.16
C ALA A 141 10.20 -34.84 -2.44
N ALA A 142 9.44 -34.30 -3.39
CA ALA A 142 9.19 -34.92 -4.69
C ALA A 142 10.47 -35.11 -5.53
N LEU A 143 11.34 -34.08 -5.56
CA LEU A 143 12.62 -34.16 -6.27
C LEU A 143 13.57 -35.17 -5.65
N VAL A 144 13.64 -35.24 -4.31
CA VAL A 144 14.42 -36.29 -3.61
C VAL A 144 13.87 -37.68 -3.87
N GLY A 145 12.55 -37.82 -3.87
CA GLY A 145 11.89 -39.10 -4.20
C GLY A 145 12.19 -39.56 -5.63
N LEU A 146 12.10 -38.63 -6.60
CA LEU A 146 12.45 -38.91 -8.00
C LEU A 146 13.91 -39.30 -8.15
N ALA A 147 14.84 -38.58 -7.50
CA ALA A 147 16.26 -38.89 -7.55
C ALA A 147 16.56 -40.30 -6.99
N LYS A 148 15.91 -40.67 -5.88
CA LYS A 148 16.03 -42.02 -5.31
C LYS A 148 15.50 -43.11 -6.27
N LEU A 149 14.37 -42.84 -6.92
CA LEU A 149 13.79 -43.78 -7.90
C LEU A 149 14.73 -43.98 -9.10
N LEU A 150 15.31 -42.90 -9.62
CA LEU A 150 16.27 -42.98 -10.73
C LEU A 150 17.54 -43.76 -10.37
N LEU A 151 18.02 -43.60 -9.12
CA LEU A 151 19.18 -44.36 -8.61
C LEU A 151 18.89 -45.85 -8.39
N GLN A 152 17.63 -46.25 -8.24
CA GLN A 152 17.25 -47.66 -8.10
C GLN A 152 17.02 -48.37 -9.45
N LEU A 153 16.82 -47.60 -10.52
CA LEU A 153 16.54 -48.11 -11.87
C LEU A 153 17.81 -48.20 -12.74
N GLY A 154 18.94 -47.67 -12.31
CA GLY A 154 20.25 -47.77 -12.97
C GLY A 154 21.22 -48.66 -12.23
#